data_eff6e5ac150d4060c4685419eb464699
#
_entry.id   eff6e5ac150d4060c4685419eb464699
#
_cell.length_a   1.000
_cell.length_b   1.000
_cell.length_c   1.000
_cell.angle_alpha   90.00
_cell.angle_beta   90.00
_cell.angle_gamma   90.00
#
_symmetry.space_group_name_H-M   'P 1'
#
loop_
_entity.id
_entity.type
_entity.pdbx_description
1 polymer ?
#
loop_
_entity_poly.entity_id
_entity_poly.type
_entity_poly.pdbx_seq_one_letter_code
_entity_poly.pdbx_strand_id
1 'polypeptide(L)'
;WSLEQMAERTGLSRSAFFKRFNELSGQSPGQVLLALRMHRACALLRADASVAEVAAAVGYQSTAAFTRAFHKATGQQPGAYRKASR
;
A
#
# COMPACT_ATOMS: atom_id res chain seq x y z
N TRP A 1 -12.46 6.88 -10.66
CA TRP A 1 -12.30 5.51 -10.14
C TRP A 1 -13.47 5.13 -9.25
N SER A 2 -14.00 3.93 -9.47
CA SER A 2 -15.03 3.40 -8.57
C SER A 2 -14.38 2.84 -7.31
N LEU A 3 -15.18 2.72 -6.24
CA LEU A 3 -14.71 2.10 -5.00
C LEU A 3 -14.27 0.65 -5.22
N GLU A 4 -14.95 -0.06 -6.11
CA GLU A 4 -14.61 -1.44 -6.44
C GLU A 4 -13.25 -1.54 -7.13
N GLN A 5 -12.97 -0.63 -8.06
CA GLN A 5 -11.68 -0.57 -8.72
C GLN A 5 -10.56 -0.25 -7.73
N MET A 6 -10.82 0.65 -6.80
CA MET A 6 -9.86 0.97 -5.75
C MET A 6 -9.58 -0.25 -4.87
N ALA A 7 -10.61 -0.99 -4.48
CA ALA A 7 -10.46 -2.19 -3.67
C ALA A 7 -9.61 -3.24 -4.39
N GLU A 8 -9.87 -3.48 -5.67
CA GLU A 8 -9.10 -4.42 -6.47
C GLU A 8 -7.62 -4.05 -6.54
N ARG A 9 -7.33 -2.76 -6.74
CA ARG A 9 -5.95 -2.29 -6.85
C ARG A 9 -5.18 -2.41 -5.55
N THR A 10 -5.86 -2.33 -4.41
CA THR A 10 -5.19 -2.44 -3.11
C THR A 10 -4.96 -3.89 -2.68
N GLY A 11 -5.66 -4.84 -3.28
CA GLY A 11 -5.60 -6.24 -2.88
C GLY A 11 -6.26 -6.52 -1.54
N LEU A 12 -6.98 -5.56 -0.97
CA LEU A 12 -7.72 -5.76 0.26
C LEU A 12 -9.04 -6.46 0.00
N SER A 13 -9.55 -7.17 0.99
CA SER A 13 -10.91 -7.68 0.95
C SER A 13 -11.88 -6.48 0.95
N ARG A 14 -13.11 -6.73 0.48
CA ARG A 14 -14.13 -5.67 0.43
C ARG A 14 -14.37 -5.06 1.81
N SER A 15 -14.48 -5.90 2.84
CA SER A 15 -14.70 -5.42 4.22
C SER A 15 -13.52 -4.58 4.73
N ALA A 16 -12.30 -5.04 4.51
CA ALA A 16 -11.11 -4.32 4.91
C ALA A 16 -11.00 -2.98 4.17
N PHE A 17 -11.34 -2.97 2.87
CA PHE A 17 -11.32 -1.75 2.08
C PHE A 17 -12.30 -0.71 2.61
N PHE A 18 -13.55 -1.10 2.85
CA PHE A 18 -14.58 -0.16 3.34
C PHE A 18 -14.25 0.36 4.74
N LYS A 19 -13.70 -0.48 5.59
CA LYS A 19 -13.25 -0.05 6.91
C LYS A 19 -12.20 1.05 6.80
N ARG A 20 -11.18 0.84 5.94
CA ARG A 20 -10.14 1.84 5.71
C ARG A 20 -10.68 3.09 5.06
N PHE A 21 -11.58 2.93 4.09
CA PHE A 21 -12.18 4.08 3.43
C PHE A 21 -12.91 4.98 4.44
N ASN A 22 -13.66 4.40 5.36
CA ASN A 22 -14.36 5.17 6.39
C ASN A 22 -13.38 5.89 7.34
N GLU A 23 -12.28 5.24 7.69
CA GLU A 23 -11.24 5.86 8.53
C GLU A 23 -10.57 7.04 7.83
N LEU A 24 -10.53 7.01 6.49
CA LEU A 24 -9.87 8.01 5.67
C LEU A 24 -10.85 8.99 5.03
N SER A 25 -12.12 8.97 5.45
CA SER A 25 -13.14 9.87 4.90
C SER A 25 -12.71 11.34 5.07
N GLY A 26 -12.97 12.14 4.05
CA GLY A 26 -12.53 13.53 3.99
C GLY A 26 -11.23 13.73 3.22
N GLN A 27 -10.51 12.68 2.86
CA GLN A 27 -9.31 12.78 2.02
C GLN A 27 -9.67 12.68 0.53
N SER A 28 -8.77 13.13 -0.33
CA SER A 28 -8.95 12.98 -1.77
C SER A 28 -8.85 11.51 -2.17
N PRO A 29 -9.49 11.09 -3.29
CA PRO A 29 -9.37 9.71 -3.76
C PRO A 29 -7.92 9.25 -3.95
N GLY A 30 -7.05 10.12 -4.45
CA GLY A 30 -5.64 9.79 -4.62
C GLY A 30 -4.92 9.53 -3.30
N GLN A 31 -5.22 10.34 -2.27
CA GLN A 31 -4.66 10.15 -0.93
C GLN A 31 -5.16 8.87 -0.29
N VAL A 32 -6.44 8.56 -0.44
CA VAL A 32 -7.03 7.32 0.06
C VAL A 32 -6.36 6.11 -0.61
N LEU A 33 -6.21 6.15 -1.93
CA LEU A 33 -5.57 5.06 -2.67
C LEU A 33 -4.13 4.86 -2.23
N LEU A 34 -3.37 5.95 -2.07
CA LEU A 34 -1.99 5.87 -1.60
C LEU A 34 -1.90 5.23 -0.23
N ALA A 35 -2.75 5.66 0.71
CA ALA A 35 -2.77 5.12 2.07
C ALA A 35 -3.10 3.61 2.07
N LEU A 36 -4.05 3.20 1.25
CA LEU A 36 -4.44 1.79 1.12
C LEU A 36 -3.31 0.95 0.52
N ARG A 37 -2.63 1.46 -0.51
CA ARG A 37 -1.47 0.79 -1.11
C ARG A 37 -0.36 0.60 -0.09
N MET A 38 -0.06 1.63 0.70
CA MET A 38 0.99 1.56 1.71
C MET A 38 0.62 0.60 2.84
N HIS A 39 -0.64 0.58 3.24
CA HIS A 39 -1.12 -0.39 4.23
C HIS A 39 -0.93 -1.83 3.75
N ARG A 40 -1.31 -2.10 2.50
CA ARG A 40 -1.14 -3.43 1.91
C ARG A 40 0.35 -3.79 1.76
N ALA A 41 1.17 -2.81 1.35
CA ALA A 41 2.61 -3.01 1.22
C ALA A 41 3.24 -3.41 2.54
N CYS A 42 2.89 -2.73 3.63
CA CYS A 42 3.41 -3.07 4.96
C CYS A 42 3.06 -4.50 5.35
N ALA A 43 1.84 -4.95 5.10
CA ALA A 43 1.42 -6.31 5.41
C ALA A 43 2.23 -7.34 4.61
N LEU A 44 2.44 -7.08 3.31
CA LEU A 44 3.21 -7.98 2.45
C LEU A 44 4.69 -8.03 2.85
N LEU A 45 5.27 -6.89 3.22
CA LEU A 45 6.66 -6.84 3.69
C LEU A 45 6.84 -7.64 4.98
N ARG A 46 5.89 -7.55 5.91
CA ARG A 46 5.91 -8.36 7.13
C ARG A 46 5.77 -9.86 6.84
N ALA A 47 5.10 -10.21 5.75
CA ALA A 47 4.95 -11.60 5.30
C ALA A 47 6.12 -12.09 4.43
N ASP A 48 7.23 -11.36 4.41
CA ASP A 48 8.47 -11.73 3.71
C ASP A 48 8.40 -11.69 2.17
N ALA A 49 7.43 -11.01 1.59
CA ALA A 49 7.44 -10.77 0.15
C ALA A 49 8.62 -9.88 -0.23
N SER A 50 9.23 -10.11 -1.38
CA SER A 50 10.31 -9.25 -1.86
C SER A 50 9.80 -7.85 -2.19
N VAL A 51 10.69 -6.85 -2.17
CA VAL A 51 10.30 -5.47 -2.51
C VAL A 51 9.71 -5.41 -3.92
N ALA A 52 10.28 -6.15 -4.86
CA ALA A 52 9.77 -6.20 -6.24
C ALA A 52 8.36 -6.81 -6.30
N GLU A 53 8.11 -7.89 -5.56
CA GLU A 53 6.79 -8.50 -5.48
C GLU A 53 5.77 -7.55 -4.88
N VAL A 54 6.14 -6.84 -3.81
CA VAL A 54 5.27 -5.86 -3.17
C VAL A 54 4.92 -4.73 -4.12
N ALA A 55 5.93 -4.17 -4.81
CA ALA A 55 5.71 -3.10 -5.78
C ALA A 55 4.67 -3.49 -6.83
N ALA A 56 4.81 -4.67 -7.41
CA ALA A 56 3.86 -5.18 -8.40
C ALA A 56 2.47 -5.40 -7.79
N ALA A 57 2.41 -6.00 -6.60
CA ALA A 57 1.14 -6.33 -5.95
C ALA A 57 0.31 -5.10 -5.60
N VAL A 58 0.96 -3.97 -5.25
CA VAL A 58 0.24 -2.74 -4.89
C VAL A 58 0.11 -1.77 -6.07
N GLY A 59 0.46 -2.19 -7.28
CA GLY A 59 0.13 -1.46 -8.50
C GLY A 59 1.16 -0.47 -8.99
N TYR A 60 2.42 -0.55 -8.55
CA TYR A 60 3.50 0.27 -9.10
C TYR A 60 4.14 -0.41 -10.29
N GLN A 61 4.56 0.39 -11.27
CA GLN A 61 5.19 -0.13 -12.50
C GLN A 61 6.65 -0.51 -12.31
N SER A 62 7.30 0.05 -11.28
CA SER A 62 8.70 -0.26 -11.00
C SER A 62 8.94 -0.30 -9.51
N THR A 63 9.97 -1.03 -9.12
CA THR A 63 10.43 -1.08 -7.73
C THR A 63 10.91 0.30 -7.27
N ALA A 64 11.55 1.06 -8.14
CA ALA A 64 12.04 2.40 -7.81
C ALA A 64 10.88 3.35 -7.49
N ALA A 65 9.80 3.32 -8.28
CA ALA A 65 8.63 4.15 -8.04
C ALA A 65 7.97 3.80 -6.71
N PHE A 66 7.82 2.51 -6.43
CA PHE A 66 7.29 2.05 -5.15
C PHE A 66 8.16 2.49 -3.98
N THR A 67 9.47 2.30 -4.09
CA THR A 67 10.42 2.65 -3.01
C THR A 67 10.34 4.13 -2.66
N ARG A 68 10.27 5.00 -3.67
CA ARG A 68 10.12 6.45 -3.44
C ARG A 68 8.80 6.77 -2.74
N ALA A 69 7.71 6.18 -3.20
CA ALA A 69 6.39 6.41 -2.61
C ALA A 69 6.33 5.90 -1.17
N PHE A 70 6.90 4.73 -0.91
CA PHE A 70 6.94 4.14 0.42
C PHE A 70 7.76 5.00 1.37
N HIS A 71 8.94 5.44 0.95
CA HIS A 71 9.79 6.31 1.77
C HIS A 71 9.10 7.63 2.09
N LYS A 72 8.45 8.24 1.10
CA LYS A 72 7.71 9.49 1.29
C LYS A 72 6.55 9.32 2.28
N ALA A 73 5.85 8.19 2.21
CA ALA A 73 4.67 7.95 3.05
C ALA A 73 5.01 7.50 4.47
N THR A 74 6.10 6.74 4.64
CA THR A 74 6.42 6.10 5.94
C THR A 74 7.69 6.63 6.59
N GLY A 75 8.52 7.34 5.86
CA GLY A 75 9.83 7.77 6.35
C GLY A 75 10.90 6.70 6.34
N GLN A 76 10.60 5.49 5.85
CA GLN A 76 11.53 4.37 5.84
C GLN A 76 11.62 3.74 4.45
N GLN A 77 12.77 3.13 4.17
CA GLN A 77 12.92 2.30 2.98
C GLN A 77 12.18 0.96 3.22
N PRO A 78 11.62 0.35 2.16
CA PRO A 78 10.89 -0.92 2.33
C PRO A 78 11.71 -2.03 2.97
N GLY A 79 12.98 -2.16 2.59
CA GLY A 79 13.87 -3.17 3.17
C GLY A 79 14.15 -2.93 4.64
N ALA A 80 14.33 -1.66 5.03
CA ALA A 80 14.53 -1.29 6.44
C ALA A 80 13.27 -1.58 7.26
N TYR A 81 12.11 -1.27 6.70
CA TYR A 81 10.83 -1.57 7.35
C TYR A 81 10.67 -3.06 7.62
N ARG A 82 10.94 -3.91 6.62
CA ARG A 82 10.87 -5.36 6.77
C ARG A 82 11.78 -5.85 7.89
N LYS A 83 13.02 -5.38 7.88
CA LYS A 83 14.03 -5.78 8.87
C LYS A 83 13.59 -5.40 10.29
N ALA A 84 13.07 -4.19 10.46
CA ALA A 84 12.61 -3.70 11.77
C ALA A 84 11.37 -4.43 12.27
N SER A 85 10.58 -5.04 11.37
CA SER A 85 9.34 -5.73 11.71
C SER A 85 9.52 -7.21 12.05
N ARG A 86 10.74 -7.73 11.95
CA ARG A 86 11.06 -9.11 12.31
C ARG A 86 11.38 -9.28 13.77
#